data_ddc10a418f8c0d3b6066e1e964cee6f5
#
_entry.id   ddc10a418f8c0d3b6066e1e964cee6f5
#
_cell.length_a   1.000
_cell.length_b   1.000
_cell.length_c   1.000
_cell.angle_alpha   90.00
_cell.angle_beta   90.00
_cell.angle_gamma   90.00
#
_symmetry.space_group_name_H-M   'P 1'
#
loop_
_entity.id
_entity.type
_entity.pdbx_description
1 polymer ?
#
loop_
_entity_poly.entity_id
_entity_poly.type
_entity_poly.pdbx_seq_one_letter_code
_entity_poly.pdbx_strand_id
1 'polypeptide(L)'
;SYRKRLSLDIAQSQISQDPVFGTSGGIQVGLSDVLGNDQYYFVLSHISGSESGVLDGLNLVFGRMHLARQLNVGWGVFRLNDRLSSTFGRFTNEKRTGGWVELSYPFNRHDRIETRLTGRHSDIDRRFEGRQLSGWLLSNHIAFTHDTSLWIPTGPLEGTRYSIGLGHTY
;
A
#
# COMPACT_ATOMS: atom_id res chain seq x y z
N SER A 1 1.31 -28.69 20.01
CA SER A 1 1.50 -28.06 18.68
C SER A 1 0.59 -26.85 18.56
N TYR A 2 1.14 -25.67 18.37
CA TYR A 2 0.40 -24.43 18.15
C TYR A 2 -0.38 -24.52 16.82
N ARG A 3 -1.70 -24.35 16.90
CA ARG A 3 -2.55 -24.20 15.71
C ARG A 3 -2.72 -22.72 15.42
N LYS A 4 -2.25 -22.24 14.30
CA LYS A 4 -2.49 -20.86 13.83
C LYS A 4 -3.99 -20.61 13.75
N ARG A 5 -4.48 -19.65 14.52
CA ARG A 5 -5.84 -19.13 14.45
C ARG A 5 -5.76 -17.68 14.03
N LEU A 6 -6.41 -17.35 12.94
CA LEU A 6 -6.51 -15.96 12.47
C LEU A 6 -7.70 -15.32 13.16
N SER A 7 -7.49 -14.09 13.66
CA SER A 7 -8.52 -13.20 14.16
C SER A 7 -8.69 -12.03 13.21
N LEU A 8 -9.89 -11.50 13.17
CA LEU A 8 -10.20 -10.28 12.44
C LEU A 8 -9.81 -9.08 13.31
N ASP A 9 -8.83 -8.29 12.87
CA ASP A 9 -8.37 -7.09 13.60
C ASP A 9 -9.11 -5.85 13.14
N ILE A 10 -9.26 -5.70 11.82
CA ILE A 10 -9.90 -4.56 11.20
C ILE A 10 -10.81 -5.05 10.07
N ALA A 11 -12.04 -4.56 10.06
CA ALA A 11 -12.91 -4.61 8.90
C ALA A 11 -13.54 -3.22 8.74
N GLN A 12 -13.20 -2.53 7.67
CA GLN A 12 -13.68 -1.19 7.39
C GLN A 12 -14.18 -1.12 5.96
N SER A 13 -15.33 -0.48 5.78
CA SER A 13 -15.86 -0.11 4.47
C SER A 13 -16.01 1.40 4.39
N GLN A 14 -15.77 1.95 3.22
CA GLN A 14 -15.92 3.37 2.95
C GLN A 14 -16.57 3.57 1.59
N ILE A 15 -17.48 4.52 1.51
CA ILE A 15 -18.05 5.02 0.25
C ILE A 15 -17.81 6.53 0.25
N SER A 16 -17.27 7.03 -0.83
CA SER A 16 -17.03 8.45 -1.05
C SER A 16 -17.61 8.86 -2.39
N GLN A 17 -18.18 10.05 -2.46
CA GLN A 17 -18.65 10.64 -3.69
C GLN A 17 -17.90 11.94 -3.93
N ASP A 18 -17.26 12.02 -5.08
CA ASP A 18 -16.54 13.19 -5.54
C ASP A 18 -17.20 13.73 -6.82
N PRO A 19 -17.47 15.04 -6.90
CA PRO A 19 -18.11 15.64 -8.08
C PRO A 19 -17.31 15.50 -9.37
N VAL A 20 -15.98 15.34 -9.27
CA VAL A 20 -15.06 15.26 -10.42
C VAL A 20 -14.73 13.80 -10.74
N PHE A 21 -14.43 12.99 -9.70
CA PHE A 21 -13.95 11.61 -9.85
C PHE A 21 -15.05 10.57 -9.76
N GLY A 22 -16.28 10.98 -9.42
CA GLY A 22 -17.42 10.08 -9.28
C GLY A 22 -17.48 9.38 -7.92
N THR A 23 -18.18 8.25 -7.86
CA THR A 23 -18.35 7.46 -6.65
C THR A 23 -17.21 6.46 -6.51
N SER A 24 -16.60 6.40 -5.35
CA SER A 24 -15.62 5.37 -5.00
C SER A 24 -16.08 4.62 -3.75
N GLY A 25 -15.80 3.33 -3.69
CA GLY A 25 -16.12 2.53 -2.53
C GLY A 25 -15.11 1.41 -2.34
N GLY A 26 -14.92 0.99 -1.11
CA GLY A 26 -13.95 -0.04 -0.83
C GLY A 26 -14.13 -0.74 0.51
N ILE A 27 -13.48 -1.88 0.63
CA ILE A 27 -13.41 -2.71 1.84
C ILE A 27 -11.94 -2.93 2.15
N GLN A 28 -11.58 -2.76 3.41
CA GLN A 28 -10.27 -3.10 3.95
C GLN A 28 -10.46 -4.15 5.05
N VAL A 29 -9.68 -5.20 5.00
CA VAL A 29 -9.69 -6.29 5.98
C VAL A 29 -8.26 -6.55 6.44
N GLY A 30 -8.06 -6.54 7.75
CA GLY A 30 -6.82 -6.94 8.42
C GLY A 30 -7.07 -8.16 9.29
N LEU A 31 -6.22 -9.16 9.15
CA LEU A 31 -6.24 -10.38 9.93
C LEU A 31 -4.87 -10.58 10.57
N SER A 32 -4.83 -10.98 11.83
CA SER A 32 -3.59 -11.45 12.47
C SER A 32 -3.78 -12.80 13.14
N ASP A 33 -2.68 -13.49 13.39
CA ASP A 33 -2.72 -14.63 14.30
C ASP A 33 -2.78 -14.13 15.74
N VAL A 34 -3.20 -14.99 16.67
CA VAL A 34 -3.39 -14.67 18.09
C VAL A 34 -2.13 -14.09 18.74
N LEU A 35 -0.95 -14.42 18.23
CA LEU A 35 0.34 -13.91 18.72
C LEU A 35 0.79 -12.64 17.98
N GLY A 36 0.07 -12.20 16.95
CA GLY A 36 0.44 -11.05 16.12
C GLY A 36 1.66 -11.27 15.21
N ASN A 37 2.15 -12.52 15.12
CA ASN A 37 3.34 -12.85 14.36
C ASN A 37 3.12 -12.88 12.85
N ASP A 38 1.92 -13.25 12.42
CA ASP A 38 1.52 -13.25 11.00
C ASP A 38 0.36 -12.26 10.84
N GLN A 39 0.54 -11.27 10.01
CA GLN A 39 -0.47 -10.28 9.69
C GLN A 39 -0.77 -10.33 8.19
N TYR A 40 -2.05 -10.27 7.86
CA TYR A 40 -2.54 -10.25 6.49
C TYR A 40 -3.42 -9.03 6.33
N TYR A 41 -3.30 -8.34 5.21
CA TYR A 41 -4.20 -7.27 4.85
C TYR A 41 -4.68 -7.42 3.43
N PHE A 42 -5.91 -7.05 3.24
CA PHE A 42 -6.60 -7.09 1.96
C PHE A 42 -7.36 -5.78 1.78
N VAL A 43 -7.19 -5.17 0.62
CA VAL A 43 -7.94 -3.97 0.22
C VAL A 43 -8.57 -4.24 -1.13
N LEU A 44 -9.86 -4.00 -1.21
CA LEU A 44 -10.64 -4.05 -2.43
C LEU A 44 -11.38 -2.73 -2.54
N SER A 45 -11.14 -1.97 -3.60
CA SER A 45 -11.90 -0.74 -3.85
C SER A 45 -12.22 -0.59 -5.33
N HIS A 46 -13.26 0.17 -5.62
CA HIS A 46 -13.71 0.47 -6.96
C HIS A 46 -13.90 1.96 -7.12
N ILE A 47 -13.40 2.50 -8.23
CA ILE A 47 -13.62 3.89 -8.63
C ILE A 47 -14.55 3.89 -9.83
N SER A 48 -15.75 4.45 -9.69
CA SER A 48 -16.70 4.58 -10.77
C SER A 48 -16.30 5.70 -11.72
N GLY A 49 -16.68 5.57 -12.99
CA GLY A 49 -16.34 6.55 -14.03
C GLY A 49 -15.33 6.02 -15.07
N SER A 50 -14.94 4.77 -14.97
CA SER A 50 -14.28 4.06 -16.07
C SER A 50 -15.32 3.65 -17.10
N GLU A 51 -15.20 4.17 -18.33
CA GLU A 51 -16.13 3.85 -19.43
C GLU A 51 -15.97 2.41 -19.96
N SER A 52 -15.00 1.66 -19.48
CA SER A 52 -14.58 0.38 -20.04
C SER A 52 -14.98 -0.87 -19.25
N GLY A 53 -15.74 -0.74 -18.15
CA GLY A 53 -16.28 -1.88 -17.42
C GLY A 53 -15.90 -1.94 -15.92
N VAL A 54 -16.60 -2.81 -15.18
CA VAL A 54 -16.46 -2.93 -13.71
C VAL A 54 -15.04 -3.30 -13.29
N LEU A 55 -14.33 -4.10 -14.08
CA LEU A 55 -12.97 -4.54 -13.77
C LEU A 55 -11.90 -3.46 -13.98
N ASP A 56 -12.19 -2.45 -14.78
CA ASP A 56 -11.23 -1.38 -15.07
C ASP A 56 -11.12 -0.35 -13.97
N GLY A 57 -12.11 -0.25 -13.11
CA GLY A 57 -12.06 0.59 -11.91
C GLY A 57 -11.65 -0.14 -10.62
N LEU A 58 -11.34 -1.44 -10.70
CA LEU A 58 -11.07 -2.27 -9.53
C LEU A 58 -9.63 -2.14 -9.06
N ASN A 59 -9.48 -1.75 -7.80
CA ASN A 59 -8.22 -1.73 -7.06
C ASN A 59 -8.18 -2.91 -6.09
N LEU A 60 -7.08 -3.62 -6.11
CA LEU A 60 -6.85 -4.77 -5.26
C LEU A 60 -5.44 -4.71 -4.67
N VAL A 61 -5.34 -4.88 -3.37
CA VAL A 61 -4.07 -5.03 -2.67
C VAL A 61 -4.17 -6.22 -1.73
N PHE A 62 -3.19 -7.08 -1.77
CA PHE A 62 -3.03 -8.16 -0.81
C PHE A 62 -1.61 -8.15 -0.29
N GLY A 63 -1.43 -8.28 1.02
CA GLY A 63 -0.13 -8.36 1.65
C GLY A 63 -0.10 -9.23 2.88
N ARG A 64 1.10 -9.71 3.18
CA ARG A 64 1.41 -10.47 4.39
C ARG A 64 2.67 -9.92 5.02
N MET A 65 2.67 -9.81 6.35
CA MET A 65 3.82 -9.48 7.18
C MET A 65 4.07 -10.62 8.16
N HIS A 66 5.30 -11.07 8.26
CA HIS A 66 5.75 -12.07 9.22
C HIS A 66 6.70 -11.44 10.23
N LEU A 67 6.27 -11.38 11.50
CA LEU A 67 6.95 -10.68 12.59
C LEU A 67 7.53 -11.62 13.67
N ALA A 68 7.48 -12.93 13.45
CA ALA A 68 7.84 -13.93 14.46
C ALA A 68 9.33 -13.99 14.80
N ARG A 69 10.18 -13.32 14.03
CA ARG A 69 11.64 -13.33 14.19
C ARG A 69 12.16 -11.90 14.29
N GLN A 70 13.44 -11.78 14.63
CA GLN A 70 14.11 -10.48 14.62
C GLN A 70 14.08 -9.82 13.23
N LEU A 71 14.21 -10.61 12.14
CA LEU A 71 13.99 -10.11 10.80
C LEU A 71 12.51 -10.24 10.44
N ASN A 72 11.84 -9.11 10.32
CA ASN A 72 10.48 -9.02 9.82
C ASN A 72 10.48 -9.07 8.29
N VAL A 73 9.63 -9.90 7.72
CA VAL A 73 9.53 -10.09 6.28
C VAL A 73 8.10 -9.82 5.83
N GLY A 74 7.95 -8.87 4.93
CA GLY A 74 6.67 -8.55 4.28
C GLY A 74 6.72 -8.80 2.78
N TRP A 75 5.58 -9.12 2.19
CA TRP A 75 5.41 -9.15 0.76
C TRP A 75 3.95 -8.90 0.39
N GLY A 76 3.74 -8.47 -0.82
CA GLY A 76 2.39 -8.29 -1.31
C GLY A 76 2.35 -8.05 -2.81
N VAL A 77 1.12 -8.05 -3.31
CA VAL A 77 0.78 -7.80 -4.71
C VAL A 77 -0.33 -6.76 -4.77
N PHE A 78 -0.35 -6.01 -5.86
CA PHE A 78 -1.36 -4.99 -6.06
C PHE A 78 -1.73 -4.84 -7.54
N ARG A 79 -2.96 -4.42 -7.73
CA ARG A 79 -3.47 -3.83 -8.96
C ARG A 79 -4.21 -2.56 -8.59
N LEU A 80 -3.72 -1.43 -9.09
CA LEU A 80 -4.25 -0.10 -8.79
C LEU A 80 -4.61 0.60 -10.09
N ASN A 81 -5.73 1.28 -10.08
CA ASN A 81 -6.16 2.13 -11.18
C ASN A 81 -6.32 3.54 -10.61
N ASP A 82 -5.52 4.47 -11.09
CA ASP A 82 -5.58 5.86 -10.69
C ASP A 82 -6.12 6.70 -11.84
N ARG A 83 -7.01 7.60 -11.50
CA ARG A 83 -7.50 8.62 -12.41
C ARG A 83 -6.98 9.97 -11.96
N LEU A 84 -6.08 10.52 -12.74
CA LEU A 84 -5.47 11.81 -12.47
C LEU A 84 -6.14 12.87 -13.32
N SER A 85 -6.60 13.96 -12.69
CA SER A 85 -7.11 15.14 -13.38
C SER A 85 -6.02 16.20 -13.46
N SER A 86 -5.81 16.76 -14.64
CA SER A 86 -4.96 17.95 -14.77
C SER A 86 -5.78 19.22 -14.57
N THR A 87 -5.08 20.33 -14.30
CA THR A 87 -5.66 21.68 -14.15
C THR A 87 -6.54 22.13 -15.33
N PHE A 88 -6.41 21.50 -16.47
CA PHE A 88 -7.18 21.79 -17.69
C PHE A 88 -8.33 20.81 -17.95
N GLY A 89 -8.79 20.06 -16.93
CA GLY A 89 -9.88 19.09 -17.06
C GLY A 89 -9.53 17.84 -17.89
N ARG A 90 -8.24 17.59 -18.13
CA ARG A 90 -7.77 16.40 -18.85
C ARG A 90 -7.59 15.25 -17.88
N PHE A 91 -8.13 14.09 -18.21
CA PHE A 91 -7.97 12.89 -17.41
C PHE A 91 -6.90 11.99 -17.99
N THR A 92 -6.04 11.50 -17.15
CA THR A 92 -5.06 10.47 -17.44
C THR A 92 -5.38 9.26 -16.56
N ASN A 93 -5.55 8.10 -17.15
CA ASN A 93 -5.75 6.87 -16.43
C ASN A 93 -4.41 6.13 -16.35
N GLU A 94 -4.01 5.73 -15.16
CA GLU A 94 -2.83 4.90 -14.93
C GLU A 94 -3.25 3.59 -14.28
N LYS A 95 -2.93 2.47 -14.93
CA LYS A 95 -3.07 1.13 -14.36
C LYS A 95 -1.71 0.65 -13.91
N ARG A 96 -1.60 0.31 -12.64
CA ARG A 96 -0.37 -0.21 -12.02
C ARG A 96 -0.61 -1.60 -11.49
N THR A 97 0.16 -2.58 -11.95
CA THR A 97 0.12 -3.95 -11.44
C THR A 97 1.52 -4.33 -11.01
N GLY A 98 1.65 -4.89 -9.83
CA GLY A 98 2.98 -5.22 -9.31
C GLY A 98 2.95 -5.93 -7.98
N GLY A 99 4.13 -5.99 -7.38
CA GLY A 99 4.33 -6.55 -6.06
C GLY A 99 5.52 -5.94 -5.36
N TRP A 100 5.63 -6.19 -4.07
CA TRP A 100 6.75 -5.75 -3.27
C TRP A 100 7.21 -6.83 -2.29
N VAL A 101 8.46 -6.73 -1.92
CA VAL A 101 9.05 -7.44 -0.78
C VAL A 101 9.65 -6.40 0.15
N GLU A 102 9.45 -6.58 1.44
CA GLU A 102 9.93 -5.69 2.48
C GLU A 102 10.64 -6.49 3.56
N LEU A 103 11.77 -5.98 4.01
CA LEU A 103 12.54 -6.51 5.12
C LEU A 103 12.71 -5.40 6.15
N SER A 104 12.48 -5.71 7.42
CA SER A 104 12.70 -4.78 8.52
C SER A 104 13.47 -5.49 9.63
N TYR A 105 14.60 -4.93 10.00
CA TYR A 105 15.48 -5.46 11.03
C TYR A 105 15.63 -4.46 12.17
N PRO A 106 15.05 -4.74 13.35
CA PRO A 106 15.23 -3.93 14.54
C PRO A 106 16.59 -4.25 15.18
N PHE A 107 17.42 -3.23 15.38
CA PHE A 107 18.66 -3.33 16.15
C PHE A 107 18.40 -3.33 17.66
N ASN A 108 17.41 -2.52 18.05
CA ASN A 108 16.94 -2.38 19.43
C ASN A 108 15.46 -1.97 19.43
N ARG A 109 14.94 -1.55 20.59
CA ARG A 109 13.55 -1.11 20.76
C ARG A 109 13.17 0.11 19.92
N HIS A 110 14.15 0.94 19.61
CA HIS A 110 13.92 2.27 19.05
C HIS A 110 14.43 2.41 17.63
N ASP A 111 15.41 1.58 17.25
CA ASP A 111 16.13 1.70 15.98
C ASP A 111 15.91 0.50 15.10
N ARG A 112 15.54 0.75 13.84
CA ARG A 112 15.40 -0.28 12.82
C ARG A 112 15.86 0.20 11.46
N ILE A 113 16.30 -0.73 10.64
CA ILE A 113 16.51 -0.54 9.21
C ILE A 113 15.40 -1.25 8.44
N GLU A 114 14.90 -0.58 7.44
CA GLU A 114 13.83 -1.09 6.56
C GLU A 114 14.31 -1.02 5.12
N THR A 115 14.04 -2.06 4.35
CA THR A 115 14.27 -2.03 2.91
C THR A 115 13.07 -2.61 2.19
N ARG A 116 12.71 -1.98 1.07
CA ARG A 116 11.59 -2.42 0.22
C ARG A 116 12.04 -2.44 -1.23
N LEU A 117 11.73 -3.52 -1.90
CA LEU A 117 11.87 -3.68 -3.33
C LEU A 117 10.47 -3.79 -3.94
N THR A 118 10.17 -2.97 -4.93
CA THR A 118 8.87 -2.96 -5.61
C THR A 118 9.08 -3.09 -7.10
N GLY A 119 8.52 -4.13 -7.70
CA GLY A 119 8.42 -4.29 -9.15
C GLY A 119 7.00 -3.98 -9.61
N ARG A 120 6.84 -3.14 -10.62
CA ARG A 120 5.53 -2.80 -11.17
C ARG A 120 5.56 -2.61 -12.67
N HIS A 121 4.47 -2.97 -13.30
CA HIS A 121 4.12 -2.58 -14.65
C HIS A 121 3.13 -1.42 -14.59
N SER A 122 3.41 -0.35 -15.32
CA SER A 122 2.56 0.84 -15.38
C SER A 122 2.09 1.06 -16.82
N ASP A 123 0.78 1.16 -17.00
CA ASP A 123 0.13 1.51 -18.26
C ASP A 123 -0.57 2.86 -18.09
N ILE A 124 -0.09 3.86 -18.81
CA ILE A 124 -0.61 5.21 -18.77
C ILE A 124 -1.35 5.49 -20.09
N ASP A 125 -2.66 5.72 -19.99
CA ASP A 125 -3.50 6.13 -21.10
C ASP A 125 -3.74 7.64 -21.07
N ARG A 126 -3.09 8.35 -21.98
CA ARG A 126 -3.28 9.78 -22.22
C ARG A 126 -4.23 9.97 -23.40
N ARG A 127 -5.52 9.77 -23.18
CA ARG A 127 -6.56 9.83 -24.22
C ARG A 127 -6.50 11.10 -25.05
N PHE A 128 -6.12 12.22 -24.48
CA PHE A 128 -6.05 13.52 -25.16
C PHE A 128 -4.91 13.62 -26.18
N GLU A 129 -3.84 12.86 -25.98
CA GLU A 129 -2.66 12.89 -26.87
C GLU A 129 -2.62 11.69 -27.79
N GLY A 130 -3.58 10.75 -27.67
CA GLY A 130 -3.57 9.48 -28.40
C GLY A 130 -2.33 8.62 -28.09
N ARG A 131 -1.69 8.85 -26.97
CA ARG A 131 -0.46 8.16 -26.54
C ARG A 131 -0.74 7.20 -25.40
N GLN A 132 -0.39 5.95 -25.62
CA GLN A 132 -0.26 4.95 -24.58
C GLN A 132 1.22 4.78 -24.25
N LEU A 133 1.55 4.87 -22.96
CA LEU A 133 2.89 4.61 -22.47
C LEU A 133 2.80 3.43 -21.49
N SER A 134 3.60 2.41 -21.73
CA SER A 134 3.68 1.29 -20.81
C SER A 134 5.14 0.94 -20.53
N GLY A 135 5.41 0.48 -19.33
CA GLY A 135 6.76 0.11 -18.94
C GLY A 135 6.84 -0.61 -17.60
N TRP A 136 7.95 -1.31 -17.42
CA TRP A 136 8.31 -1.89 -16.16
C TRP A 136 9.17 -0.93 -15.36
N LEU A 137 8.89 -0.83 -14.07
CA LEU A 137 9.65 -0.04 -13.12
C LEU A 137 10.06 -0.92 -11.96
N LEU A 138 11.33 -0.82 -11.56
CA LEU A 138 11.86 -1.45 -10.38
C LEU A 138 12.30 -0.35 -9.42
N SER A 139 11.70 -0.30 -8.24
CA SER A 139 12.02 0.70 -7.22
C SER A 139 12.61 -0.01 -6.00
N ASN A 140 13.70 0.52 -5.51
CA ASN A 140 14.26 0.14 -4.22
C ASN A 140 14.16 1.32 -3.23
N HIS A 141 14.03 1.00 -1.98
CA HIS A 141 14.00 1.95 -0.89
C HIS A 141 14.69 1.33 0.33
N ILE A 142 15.56 2.09 0.97
CA ILE A 142 16.18 1.73 2.25
C ILE A 142 16.01 2.91 3.21
N ALA A 143 15.63 2.64 4.44
CA ALA A 143 15.44 3.66 5.46
C ALA A 143 15.95 3.20 6.81
N PHE A 144 16.50 4.13 7.57
CA PHE A 144 16.75 4.00 9.00
C PHE A 144 15.67 4.76 9.75
N THR A 145 15.04 4.11 10.74
CA THR A 145 13.99 4.72 11.55
C THR A 145 14.39 4.63 13.03
N HIS A 146 14.34 5.80 13.69
CA HIS A 146 14.43 5.93 15.13
C HIS A 146 13.08 6.34 15.68
N ASP A 147 12.58 5.62 16.70
CA ASP A 147 11.25 5.86 17.27
C ASP A 147 11.24 5.60 18.78
N THR A 148 11.28 6.67 19.56
CA THR A 148 11.11 6.65 21.01
C THR A 148 9.74 7.15 21.47
N SER A 149 8.80 7.32 20.51
CA SER A 149 7.49 7.90 20.78
C SER A 149 6.66 7.03 21.72
N LEU A 150 6.13 7.64 22.77
CA LEU A 150 5.10 7.07 23.61
C LEU A 150 3.74 7.55 23.13
N TRP A 151 2.86 6.60 22.80
CA TRP A 151 1.52 6.86 22.30
C TRP A 151 0.46 6.57 23.35
N ILE A 152 -0.49 7.48 23.46
CA ILE A 152 -1.75 7.29 24.19
C ILE A 152 -2.90 7.32 23.17
N PRO A 153 -4.13 6.89 23.52
CA PRO A 153 -5.26 6.86 22.58
C PRO A 153 -5.57 8.18 21.88
N THR A 154 -5.16 9.31 22.48
CA THR A 154 -5.40 10.68 21.97
C THR A 154 -4.24 11.23 21.13
N GLY A 155 -3.10 10.53 21.04
CA GLY A 155 -1.95 10.96 20.25
C GLY A 155 -0.60 10.68 20.91
N PRO A 156 0.51 11.19 20.33
CA PRO A 156 1.84 11.07 20.92
C PRO A 156 1.94 11.93 22.19
N LEU A 157 2.43 11.33 23.28
CA LEU A 157 2.62 12.00 24.55
C LEU A 157 4.03 12.59 24.67
N GLU A 158 5.04 11.81 24.31
CA GLU A 158 6.45 12.14 24.50
C GLU A 158 7.31 11.33 23.53
N GLY A 159 8.55 11.76 23.31
CA GLY A 159 9.55 11.06 22.52
C GLY A 159 9.83 11.73 21.19
N THR A 160 10.75 11.11 20.44
CA THR A 160 11.19 11.60 19.13
C THR A 160 11.06 10.50 18.11
N ARG A 161 10.54 10.84 16.93
CA ARG A 161 10.50 9.93 15.79
C ARG A 161 11.06 10.62 14.56
N TYR A 162 12.02 9.97 13.90
CA TYR A 162 12.53 10.38 12.60
C TYR A 162 12.88 9.16 11.76
N SER A 163 12.84 9.37 10.44
CA SER A 163 13.26 8.38 9.48
C SER A 163 14.06 9.05 8.38
N ILE A 164 15.19 8.46 8.03
CA ILE A 164 16.04 8.91 6.92
C ILE A 164 16.11 7.78 5.92
N GLY A 165 15.71 8.04 4.70
CA GLY A 165 15.65 7.03 3.66
C GLY A 165 16.17 7.51 2.32
N LEU A 166 16.62 6.56 1.53
CA LEU A 166 17.03 6.73 0.14
C LEU A 166 16.27 5.73 -0.72
N GLY A 167 15.86 6.19 -1.89
CA GLY A 167 15.18 5.34 -2.87
C GLY A 167 15.59 5.68 -4.28
N HIS A 168 15.55 4.68 -5.14
CA HIS A 168 15.82 4.82 -6.57
C HIS A 168 14.83 3.98 -7.38
N THR A 169 14.46 4.49 -8.55
CA THR A 169 13.58 3.80 -9.51
C THR A 169 14.28 3.73 -10.87
N TYR A 170 14.27 2.53 -11.45
CA TYR A 170 14.81 2.21 -12.77
C TYR A 170 13.68 2.01 -13.77
#